data_7b85978a30a2043fc328c135e4b9050a
#
_entry.id   7b85978a30a2043fc328c135e4b9050a
#
_cell.length_a   1.000
_cell.length_b   1.000
_cell.length_c   1.000
_cell.angle_alpha   90.00
_cell.angle_beta   90.00
_cell.angle_gamma   90.00
#
_symmetry.space_group_name_H-M   'P 1'
#
loop_
_entity.id
_entity.type
_entity.pdbx_description
1 polymer ?
#
loop_
_entity_poly.entity_id
_entity_poly.type
_entity_poly.pdbx_seq_one_letter_code
_entity_poly.pdbx_strand_id
1 'polypeptide(L)'
;LNRELGDRLPAYVHVNDVESLSANYGLMEWFDLRFWFHAKQPVSFKCLLPYVRNTARIVGALFGCSAKCLVIDLDNTIWGGVVGDDGPAGLVIGEGNPVGEAFKAFQQYLLQLKQRGVLLAVCSKNDEINALAPFKIRPEMVLKREDFVSFKANWLPKPENLREIASELNIGLNALVFVDDNPAEREHVRFNLP
;
A
#
# COMPACT_ATOMS: atom_id res chain seq x y z
N LEU A 1 -20.01 9.64 14.76
CA LEU A 1 -19.88 9.08 16.12
C LEU A 1 -18.50 8.45 16.31
N ASN A 2 -18.08 7.44 15.49
CA ASN A 2 -16.79 6.75 15.67
C ASN A 2 -15.55 7.65 15.52
N ARG A 3 -15.57 8.66 14.64
CA ARG A 3 -14.51 9.68 14.54
C ARG A 3 -14.41 10.52 15.80
N GLU A 4 -15.52 11.03 16.32
CA GLU A 4 -15.55 11.85 17.55
C GLU A 4 -15.13 11.02 18.77
N LEU A 5 -15.44 9.73 18.81
CA LEU A 5 -14.94 8.82 19.84
C LEU A 5 -13.41 8.69 19.74
N GLY A 6 -12.87 8.48 18.54
CA GLY A 6 -11.43 8.36 18.33
C GLY A 6 -10.63 9.58 18.83
N ASP A 7 -11.16 10.80 18.61
CA ASP A 7 -10.51 12.05 19.02
C ASP A 7 -10.54 12.29 20.54
N ARG A 8 -11.40 11.59 21.28
CA ARG A 8 -11.60 11.74 22.73
C ARG A 8 -11.05 10.60 23.57
N LEU A 9 -10.62 9.52 22.92
CA LEU A 9 -10.12 8.34 23.63
C LEU A 9 -8.66 8.52 24.07
N PRO A 10 -8.28 7.98 25.24
CA PRO A 10 -6.87 7.94 25.62
C PRO A 10 -6.02 7.18 24.61
N ALA A 11 -4.76 7.55 24.47
CA ALA A 11 -3.83 6.98 23.48
C ALA A 11 -3.63 5.45 23.58
N TYR A 12 -3.95 4.85 24.73
CA TYR A 12 -3.88 3.39 24.95
C TYR A 12 -5.17 2.64 24.55
N VAL A 13 -6.21 3.37 24.11
CA VAL A 13 -7.47 2.77 23.64
C VAL A 13 -7.51 2.77 22.12
N HIS A 14 -7.67 1.60 21.54
CA HIS A 14 -7.70 1.40 20.09
C HIS A 14 -9.10 0.96 19.66
N VAL A 15 -9.67 1.67 18.70
CA VAL A 15 -11.02 1.39 18.18
C VAL A 15 -10.94 0.45 16.99
N ASN A 16 -11.65 -0.67 17.09
CA ASN A 16 -11.98 -1.46 15.91
C ASN A 16 -13.27 -0.90 15.30
N ASP A 17 -13.14 -0.15 14.21
CA ASP A 17 -14.29 0.45 13.51
C ASP A 17 -15.09 -0.61 12.75
N VAL A 18 -15.90 -1.35 13.49
CA VAL A 18 -16.76 -2.42 12.98
C VAL A 18 -17.87 -1.85 12.09
N GLU A 19 -18.28 -0.60 12.29
CA GLU A 19 -19.29 0.06 11.45
C GLU A 19 -18.76 0.26 10.03
N SER A 20 -17.59 0.86 9.88
CA SER A 20 -16.93 1.00 8.56
C SER A 20 -16.64 -0.36 7.93
N LEU A 21 -16.22 -1.35 8.71
CA LEU A 21 -15.99 -2.70 8.22
C LEU A 21 -17.30 -3.33 7.71
N SER A 22 -18.39 -3.22 8.46
CA SER A 22 -19.69 -3.76 8.07
C SER A 22 -20.27 -3.09 6.82
N ALA A 23 -20.02 -1.79 6.64
CA ALA A 23 -20.45 -1.06 5.44
C ALA A 23 -19.83 -1.59 4.16
N ASN A 24 -18.55 -2.06 4.20
CA ASN A 24 -17.88 -2.65 3.05
C ASN A 24 -18.47 -4.00 2.61
N TYR A 25 -19.11 -4.73 3.52
CA TYR A 25 -19.74 -6.03 3.25
C TYR A 25 -21.26 -5.92 3.06
N GLY A 26 -21.84 -4.81 3.45
CA GLY A 26 -23.28 -4.58 3.52
C GLY A 26 -23.90 -5.08 4.84
N LEU A 27 -24.74 -4.25 5.45
CA LEU A 27 -25.35 -4.53 6.76
C LEU A 27 -26.20 -5.81 6.76
N MET A 28 -26.86 -6.12 5.63
CA MET A 28 -27.68 -7.33 5.52
C MET A 28 -26.85 -8.62 5.50
N GLU A 29 -25.63 -8.58 4.98
CA GLU A 29 -24.70 -9.72 5.00
C GLU A 29 -23.93 -9.80 6.32
N TRP A 30 -23.74 -8.66 6.98
CA TRP A 30 -22.99 -8.58 8.22
C TRP A 30 -23.68 -9.24 9.40
N PHE A 31 -24.99 -9.09 9.50
CA PHE A 31 -25.78 -9.54 10.63
C PHE A 31 -26.68 -10.72 10.27
N ASP A 32 -26.69 -11.77 11.10
CA ASP A 32 -27.58 -12.93 10.94
C ASP A 32 -28.34 -13.19 12.25
N LEU A 33 -29.64 -12.98 12.21
CA LEU A 33 -30.54 -13.19 13.36
C LEU A 33 -30.47 -14.61 13.95
N ARG A 34 -30.21 -15.63 13.14
CA ARG A 34 -30.06 -17.01 13.60
C ARG A 34 -28.90 -17.15 14.57
N PHE A 35 -27.75 -16.59 14.22
CA PHE A 35 -26.58 -16.59 15.11
C PHE A 35 -26.78 -15.73 16.34
N TRP A 36 -27.47 -14.60 16.19
CA TRP A 36 -27.82 -13.78 17.35
C TRP A 36 -28.69 -14.51 18.36
N PHE A 37 -29.73 -15.22 17.90
CA PHE A 37 -30.60 -15.94 18.81
C PHE A 37 -29.95 -17.17 19.44
N HIS A 38 -29.14 -17.92 18.67
CA HIS A 38 -28.49 -19.14 19.17
C HIS A 38 -27.26 -18.85 20.04
N ALA A 39 -26.42 -17.90 19.67
CA ALA A 39 -25.09 -17.71 20.26
C ALA A 39 -24.81 -16.26 20.73
N LYS A 40 -25.79 -15.35 20.58
CA LYS A 40 -25.59 -13.90 20.81
C LYS A 40 -24.43 -13.33 20.01
N GLN A 41 -24.16 -13.90 18.84
CA GLN A 41 -23.10 -13.48 17.94
C GLN A 41 -23.64 -12.46 16.94
N PRO A 42 -23.13 -11.21 16.95
CA PRO A 42 -23.65 -10.14 16.08
C PRO A 42 -23.10 -10.20 14.65
N VAL A 43 -22.04 -10.97 14.41
CA VAL A 43 -21.40 -11.08 13.10
C VAL A 43 -21.78 -12.38 12.43
N SER A 44 -22.25 -12.31 11.19
CA SER A 44 -22.58 -13.50 10.40
C SER A 44 -21.33 -14.35 10.14
N PHE A 45 -21.53 -15.64 9.87
CA PHE A 45 -20.40 -16.54 9.59
C PHE A 45 -19.58 -16.12 8.36
N LYS A 46 -20.22 -15.54 7.35
CA LYS A 46 -19.56 -15.00 6.15
C LYS A 46 -18.59 -13.86 6.47
N CYS A 47 -18.96 -13.02 7.44
CA CYS A 47 -18.20 -11.83 7.82
C CYS A 47 -17.24 -12.05 9.01
N LEU A 48 -17.25 -13.25 9.61
CA LEU A 48 -16.39 -13.56 10.74
C LEU A 48 -14.89 -13.45 10.40
N LEU A 49 -14.47 -13.98 9.26
CA LEU A 49 -13.06 -13.92 8.84
C LEU A 49 -12.57 -12.47 8.60
N PRO A 50 -13.28 -11.61 7.85
CA PRO A 50 -12.94 -10.19 7.77
C PRO A 50 -12.86 -9.49 9.14
N TYR A 51 -13.80 -9.77 10.03
CA TYR A 51 -13.81 -9.20 11.38
C TYR A 51 -12.57 -9.61 12.19
N VAL A 52 -12.25 -10.90 12.21
CA VAL A 52 -11.08 -11.44 12.92
C VAL A 52 -9.78 -10.91 12.33
N ARG A 53 -9.67 -10.86 11.01
CA ARG A 53 -8.49 -10.28 10.33
C ARG A 53 -8.29 -8.81 10.68
N ASN A 54 -9.36 -8.02 10.72
CA ASN A 54 -9.26 -6.61 11.09
C ASN A 54 -8.80 -6.45 12.55
N THR A 55 -9.37 -7.22 13.47
CA THR A 55 -8.97 -7.24 14.88
C THR A 55 -7.50 -7.67 15.03
N ALA A 56 -7.09 -8.74 14.34
CA ALA A 56 -5.70 -9.22 14.37
C ALA A 56 -4.70 -8.17 13.86
N ARG A 57 -5.07 -7.39 12.83
CA ARG A 57 -4.23 -6.29 12.32
C ARG A 57 -4.04 -5.19 13.35
N ILE A 58 -5.11 -4.82 14.08
CA ILE A 58 -5.02 -3.82 15.17
C ILE A 58 -4.11 -4.33 16.27
N VAL A 59 -4.31 -5.57 16.72
CA VAL A 59 -3.45 -6.21 17.73
C VAL A 59 -2.00 -6.29 17.25
N GLY A 60 -1.77 -6.75 16.01
CA GLY A 60 -0.44 -6.82 15.43
C GLY A 60 0.27 -5.46 15.39
N ALA A 61 -0.47 -4.38 15.06
CA ALA A 61 0.08 -3.03 15.06
C ALA A 61 0.55 -2.60 16.46
N LEU A 62 -0.18 -2.97 17.52
CA LEU A 62 0.20 -2.70 18.91
C LEU A 62 1.51 -3.38 19.32
N PHE A 63 1.78 -4.54 18.77
CA PHE A 63 3.02 -5.29 18.99
C PHE A 63 4.14 -4.96 17.99
N GLY A 64 4.00 -3.87 17.22
CA GLY A 64 5.02 -3.44 16.27
C GLY A 64 5.14 -4.31 15.01
N CYS A 65 4.16 -5.20 14.76
CA CYS A 65 4.11 -6.04 13.55
C CYS A 65 3.58 -5.29 12.32
N SER A 66 3.68 -3.97 12.30
CA SER A 66 3.29 -3.15 11.15
C SER A 66 4.44 -2.99 10.17
N ALA A 67 4.15 -3.06 8.88
CA ALA A 67 5.09 -2.64 7.86
C ALA A 67 5.42 -1.15 8.03
N LYS A 68 6.71 -0.81 7.82
CA LYS A 68 7.23 0.56 8.00
C LYS A 68 7.52 1.26 6.69
N CYS A 69 7.82 0.49 5.66
CA CYS A 69 8.19 1.02 4.34
C CYS A 69 7.47 0.26 3.24
N LEU A 70 6.92 1.02 2.30
CA LEU A 70 6.36 0.52 1.05
C LEU A 70 7.40 0.73 -0.06
N VAL A 71 7.91 -0.35 -0.62
CA VAL A 71 8.84 -0.33 -1.74
C VAL A 71 8.08 -0.60 -3.02
N ILE A 72 8.16 0.31 -3.97
CA ILE A 72 7.25 0.39 -5.11
C ILE A 72 8.07 0.32 -6.39
N ASP A 73 7.64 -0.50 -7.35
CA ASP A 73 8.07 -0.41 -8.72
C ASP A 73 7.47 0.83 -9.41
N LEU A 74 8.00 1.22 -10.57
CA LEU A 74 7.57 2.41 -11.30
C LEU A 74 6.65 2.06 -12.47
N ASP A 75 7.18 1.42 -13.51
CA ASP A 75 6.49 1.13 -14.76
C ASP A 75 5.29 0.22 -14.53
N ASN A 76 4.15 0.55 -15.10
CA ASN A 76 2.86 -0.13 -14.91
C ASN A 76 2.42 -0.28 -13.43
N THR A 77 3.09 0.40 -12.50
CA THR A 77 2.77 0.39 -11.07
C THR A 77 2.30 1.77 -10.58
N ILE A 78 3.05 2.85 -10.83
CA ILE A 78 2.61 4.21 -10.47
C ILE A 78 2.22 5.07 -11.69
N TRP A 79 2.47 4.60 -12.87
CA TRP A 79 1.98 5.08 -14.16
C TRP A 79 1.80 3.91 -15.13
N GLY A 80 1.03 4.07 -16.18
CA GLY A 80 0.92 3.08 -17.25
C GLY A 80 1.98 3.28 -18.31
N GLY A 81 2.53 2.18 -18.81
CA GLY A 81 3.61 2.18 -19.78
C GLY A 81 4.98 1.97 -19.18
N VAL A 82 5.97 1.83 -20.05
CA VAL A 82 7.39 1.61 -19.72
C VAL A 82 8.19 2.85 -20.14
N VAL A 83 8.75 3.56 -19.16
CA VAL A 83 9.38 4.86 -19.43
C VAL A 83 10.57 4.75 -20.38
N GLY A 84 11.29 3.62 -20.38
CA GLY A 84 12.39 3.37 -21.29
C GLY A 84 11.98 3.25 -22.76
N ASP A 85 10.77 2.73 -23.02
CA ASP A 85 10.25 2.47 -24.36
C ASP A 85 9.34 3.61 -24.84
N ASP A 86 8.43 4.07 -23.98
CA ASP A 86 7.38 5.05 -24.32
C ASP A 86 7.86 6.50 -24.15
N GLY A 87 8.95 6.68 -23.44
CA GLY A 87 9.41 7.99 -22.98
C GLY A 87 8.47 8.63 -21.94
N PRO A 88 8.90 9.67 -21.22
CA PRO A 88 8.08 10.29 -20.15
C PRO A 88 6.76 10.86 -20.66
N ALA A 89 6.71 11.34 -21.91
CA ALA A 89 5.49 11.92 -22.50
C ALA A 89 4.45 10.86 -22.89
N GLY A 90 4.89 9.64 -23.22
CA GLY A 90 4.01 8.53 -23.61
C GLY A 90 3.33 7.82 -22.44
N LEU A 91 3.74 8.08 -21.21
CA LEU A 91 3.17 7.43 -20.02
C LEU A 91 1.72 7.82 -19.79
N VAL A 92 0.94 6.84 -19.34
CA VAL A 92 -0.49 7.00 -19.03
C VAL A 92 -0.66 7.36 -17.56
N ILE A 93 -0.94 8.62 -17.31
CA ILE A 93 -1.26 9.17 -15.98
C ILE A 93 -2.09 10.44 -16.15
N GLY A 94 -3.02 10.69 -15.22
CA GLY A 94 -3.80 11.93 -15.19
C GLY A 94 -5.24 11.73 -15.64
N GLU A 95 -5.93 12.85 -15.86
CA GLU A 95 -7.36 12.91 -16.17
C GLU A 95 -7.66 12.65 -17.64
N GLY A 96 -8.91 12.30 -17.94
CA GLY A 96 -9.37 12.05 -19.31
C GLY A 96 -9.15 10.61 -19.81
N ASN A 97 -8.53 9.75 -19.01
CA ASN A 97 -8.37 8.33 -19.27
C ASN A 97 -8.57 7.56 -17.95
N PRO A 98 -9.52 6.61 -17.87
CA PRO A 98 -9.80 5.86 -16.65
C PRO A 98 -8.59 5.16 -16.05
N VAL A 99 -7.68 4.66 -16.89
CA VAL A 99 -6.42 4.03 -16.45
C VAL A 99 -5.48 5.07 -15.84
N GLY A 100 -5.33 6.24 -16.49
CA GLY A 100 -4.51 7.34 -15.97
C GLY A 100 -5.05 7.90 -14.65
N GLU A 101 -6.37 8.00 -14.51
CA GLU A 101 -7.03 8.40 -13.27
C GLU A 101 -6.80 7.39 -12.15
N ALA A 102 -6.81 6.09 -12.45
CA ALA A 102 -6.52 5.04 -11.47
C ALA A 102 -5.07 5.14 -10.95
N PHE A 103 -4.08 5.37 -11.83
CA PHE A 103 -2.70 5.59 -11.40
C PHE A 103 -2.56 6.86 -10.56
N LYS A 104 -3.22 7.96 -10.93
CA LYS A 104 -3.24 9.19 -10.15
C LYS A 104 -3.86 8.97 -8.77
N ALA A 105 -4.98 8.25 -8.68
CA ALA A 105 -5.62 7.89 -7.41
C ALA A 105 -4.71 7.00 -6.54
N PHE A 106 -4.00 6.06 -7.15
CA PHE A 106 -3.03 5.24 -6.44
C PHE A 106 -1.88 6.07 -5.87
N GLN A 107 -1.33 7.02 -6.63
CA GLN A 107 -0.31 7.93 -6.11
C GLN A 107 -0.84 8.79 -4.94
N GLN A 108 -2.08 9.26 -5.01
CA GLN A 108 -2.73 9.99 -3.90
C GLN A 108 -2.83 9.11 -2.65
N TYR A 109 -3.18 7.84 -2.81
CA TYR A 109 -3.22 6.88 -1.71
C TYR A 109 -1.83 6.66 -1.09
N LEU A 110 -0.77 6.53 -1.92
CA LEU A 110 0.61 6.43 -1.44
C LEU A 110 1.03 7.66 -0.63
N LEU A 111 0.65 8.85 -1.10
CA LEU A 111 0.92 10.10 -0.37
C LEU A 111 0.19 10.14 0.98
N GLN A 112 -1.05 9.65 1.05
CA GLN A 112 -1.78 9.52 2.32
C GLN A 112 -1.09 8.53 3.28
N LEU A 113 -0.55 7.42 2.78
CA LEU A 113 0.23 6.49 3.60
C LEU A 113 1.49 7.16 4.15
N LYS A 114 2.21 7.93 3.32
CA LYS A 114 3.37 8.74 3.76
C LYS A 114 3.00 9.72 4.87
N GLN A 115 1.88 10.44 4.73
CA GLN A 115 1.38 11.37 5.75
C GLN A 115 1.05 10.67 7.08
N ARG A 116 0.73 9.38 7.04
CA ARG A 116 0.50 8.52 8.21
C ARG A 116 1.80 7.91 8.78
N GLY A 117 2.96 8.28 8.24
CA GLY A 117 4.26 7.84 8.72
C GLY A 117 4.83 6.59 8.02
N VAL A 118 4.20 6.10 6.95
CA VAL A 118 4.78 5.01 6.14
C VAL A 118 5.86 5.59 5.23
N LEU A 119 7.06 5.02 5.26
CA LEU A 119 8.13 5.38 4.35
C LEU A 119 7.82 4.86 2.94
N LEU A 120 8.15 5.64 1.91
CA LEU A 120 8.06 5.22 0.52
C LEU A 120 9.46 5.07 -0.05
N ALA A 121 9.72 3.98 -0.77
CA ALA A 121 10.96 3.75 -1.50
C ALA A 121 10.66 3.21 -2.90
N VAL A 122 11.59 3.38 -3.82
CA VAL A 122 11.51 2.87 -5.18
C VAL A 122 12.47 1.71 -5.37
N CYS A 123 12.00 0.65 -6.04
CA CYS A 123 12.82 -0.45 -6.54
C CYS A 123 12.34 -0.84 -7.94
N SER A 124 13.00 -0.30 -8.97
CA SER A 124 12.59 -0.48 -10.37
C SER A 124 13.78 -0.93 -11.23
N LYS A 125 13.52 -1.81 -12.21
CA LYS A 125 14.48 -2.16 -13.27
C LYS A 125 14.44 -1.12 -14.37
N ASN A 126 15.24 -0.09 -14.22
CA ASN A 126 15.26 1.04 -15.12
C ASN A 126 16.60 1.78 -15.05
N ASP A 127 16.94 2.54 -16.07
CA ASP A 127 18.01 3.53 -15.94
C ASP A 127 17.53 4.68 -15.06
N GLU A 128 18.32 5.10 -14.10
CA GLU A 128 17.93 6.11 -13.11
C GLU A 128 17.49 7.43 -13.77
N ILE A 129 18.16 7.84 -14.85
CA ILE A 129 17.82 9.06 -15.60
C ILE A 129 16.40 8.96 -16.17
N ASN A 130 16.04 7.82 -16.74
CA ASN A 130 14.72 7.56 -17.30
C ASN A 130 13.67 7.49 -16.19
N ALA A 131 13.96 6.79 -15.10
CA ALA A 131 13.07 6.67 -13.95
C ALA A 131 12.75 8.02 -13.30
N LEU A 132 13.68 8.97 -13.31
CA LEU A 132 13.51 10.31 -12.74
C LEU A 132 12.79 11.30 -13.66
N ALA A 133 12.81 11.06 -14.98
CA ALA A 133 12.26 11.99 -15.95
C ALA A 133 10.76 12.28 -15.79
N PRO A 134 9.87 11.29 -15.50
CA PRO A 134 8.44 11.54 -15.31
C PRO A 134 8.15 12.49 -14.15
N PHE A 135 8.89 12.39 -13.05
CA PHE A 135 8.73 13.27 -11.89
C PHE A 135 9.02 14.75 -12.18
N LYS A 136 9.80 15.04 -13.24
CA LYS A 136 10.15 16.39 -13.66
C LYS A 136 9.28 16.91 -14.78
N ILE A 137 8.84 16.02 -15.68
CA ILE A 137 8.22 16.40 -16.96
C ILE A 137 6.69 16.31 -16.90
N ARG A 138 6.14 15.37 -16.14
CA ARG A 138 4.69 15.12 -16.10
C ARG A 138 4.03 15.94 -14.96
N PRO A 139 3.27 17.00 -15.30
CA PRO A 139 2.57 17.80 -14.28
C PRO A 139 1.44 17.04 -13.57
N GLU A 140 0.96 15.94 -14.16
CA GLU A 140 -0.09 15.09 -13.58
C GLU A 140 0.40 14.21 -12.43
N MET A 141 1.73 14.07 -12.28
CA MET A 141 2.34 13.31 -11.18
C MET A 141 2.00 13.94 -9.82
N VAL A 142 1.42 13.13 -8.94
CA VAL A 142 1.11 13.52 -7.55
C VAL A 142 2.34 13.34 -6.65
N LEU A 143 3.03 12.21 -6.81
CA LEU A 143 4.28 11.94 -6.10
C LEU A 143 5.43 12.69 -6.74
N LYS A 144 6.36 13.13 -5.91
CA LYS A 144 7.62 13.76 -6.29
C LYS A 144 8.79 12.88 -5.88
N ARG A 145 9.97 13.12 -6.47
CA ARG A 145 11.20 12.39 -6.10
C ARG A 145 11.48 12.46 -4.58
N GLU A 146 11.18 13.60 -3.97
CA GLU A 146 11.41 13.89 -2.55
C GLU A 146 10.45 13.13 -1.62
N ASP A 147 9.43 12.50 -2.16
CA ASP A 147 8.52 11.65 -1.38
C ASP A 147 9.15 10.30 -1.02
N PHE A 148 10.18 9.90 -1.73
CA PHE A 148 10.86 8.62 -1.56
C PHE A 148 12.15 8.78 -0.75
N VAL A 149 12.28 8.00 0.32
CA VAL A 149 13.45 7.98 1.21
C VAL A 149 14.63 7.21 0.63
N SER A 150 14.38 6.24 -0.25
CA SER A 150 15.37 5.52 -1.04
C SER A 150 14.87 5.33 -2.47
N PHE A 151 15.78 5.37 -3.46
CA PHE A 151 15.42 5.30 -4.86
C PHE A 151 16.42 4.42 -5.60
N LYS A 152 16.04 3.16 -5.85
CA LYS A 152 16.84 2.16 -6.56
C LYS A 152 16.24 1.94 -7.95
N ALA A 153 16.75 2.64 -8.94
CA ALA A 153 16.45 2.41 -10.34
C ALA A 153 17.73 1.91 -11.02
N ASN A 154 17.84 0.61 -11.18
CA ASN A 154 18.98 -0.09 -11.76
C ASN A 154 18.56 -1.48 -12.26
N TRP A 155 19.48 -2.20 -12.92
CA TRP A 155 19.23 -3.53 -13.49
C TRP A 155 19.62 -4.69 -12.57
N LEU A 156 19.97 -4.43 -11.31
CA LEU A 156 20.22 -5.47 -10.32
C LEU A 156 18.94 -6.24 -9.97
N PRO A 157 19.07 -7.48 -9.50
CA PRO A 157 17.90 -8.23 -8.99
C PRO A 157 17.17 -7.46 -7.89
N LYS A 158 15.83 -7.39 -7.97
CA LYS A 158 15.03 -6.65 -6.99
C LYS A 158 15.25 -7.12 -5.53
N PRO A 159 15.45 -8.42 -5.24
CA PRO A 159 15.79 -8.85 -3.87
C PRO A 159 17.07 -8.21 -3.31
N GLU A 160 18.08 -7.94 -4.13
CA GLU A 160 19.31 -7.27 -3.70
C GLU A 160 19.04 -5.82 -3.33
N ASN A 161 18.34 -5.09 -4.21
CA ASN A 161 17.92 -3.72 -3.95
C ASN A 161 17.05 -3.60 -2.69
N LEU A 162 16.16 -4.57 -2.42
CA LEU A 162 15.35 -4.59 -1.20
C LEU A 162 16.19 -4.78 0.06
N ARG A 163 17.24 -5.62 0.02
CA ARG A 163 18.20 -5.74 1.14
C ARG A 163 18.96 -4.44 1.37
N GLU A 164 19.40 -3.79 0.31
CA GLU A 164 20.04 -2.47 0.41
C GLU A 164 19.11 -1.43 1.03
N ILE A 165 17.87 -1.31 0.54
CA ILE A 165 16.86 -0.39 1.09
C ILE A 165 16.64 -0.64 2.57
N ALA A 166 16.47 -1.91 2.99
CA ALA A 166 16.31 -2.27 4.39
C ALA A 166 17.51 -1.85 5.24
N SER A 167 18.72 -2.05 4.72
CA SER A 167 19.98 -1.65 5.37
C SER A 167 20.11 -0.13 5.48
N GLU A 168 19.85 0.62 4.40
CA GLU A 168 19.89 2.08 4.39
C GLU A 168 18.92 2.70 5.39
N LEU A 169 17.73 2.12 5.52
CA LEU A 169 16.70 2.61 6.42
C LEU A 169 16.83 2.06 7.84
N ASN A 170 17.78 1.15 8.07
CA ASN A 170 17.97 0.46 9.34
C ASN A 170 16.68 -0.20 9.86
N ILE A 171 15.96 -0.91 8.96
CA ILE A 171 14.75 -1.66 9.30
C ILE A 171 14.86 -3.12 8.83
N GLY A 172 14.09 -4.00 9.48
CA GLY A 172 14.05 -5.41 9.07
C GLY A 172 13.35 -5.60 7.72
N LEU A 173 13.75 -6.64 6.98
CA LEU A 173 13.09 -7.02 5.71
C LEU A 173 11.59 -7.30 5.90
N ASN A 174 11.20 -7.84 7.05
CA ASN A 174 9.80 -8.07 7.43
C ASN A 174 8.99 -6.79 7.65
N ALA A 175 9.65 -5.64 7.72
CA ALA A 175 8.99 -4.33 7.80
C ALA A 175 8.77 -3.68 6.43
N LEU A 176 9.22 -4.32 5.34
CA LEU A 176 8.99 -3.90 3.97
C LEU A 176 7.71 -4.53 3.40
N VAL A 177 6.98 -3.77 2.61
CA VAL A 177 5.96 -4.28 1.68
C VAL A 177 6.42 -3.94 0.28
N PHE A 178 6.53 -4.93 -0.59
CA PHE A 178 6.91 -4.75 -1.98
C PHE A 178 5.68 -4.76 -2.89
N VAL A 179 5.59 -3.77 -3.77
CA VAL A 179 4.49 -3.60 -4.74
C VAL A 179 5.08 -3.52 -6.13
N ASP A 180 4.60 -4.39 -7.01
CA ASP A 180 5.08 -4.55 -8.39
C ASP A 180 3.95 -5.13 -9.24
N ASP A 181 3.75 -4.65 -10.46
CA ASP A 181 2.75 -5.18 -11.38
C ASP A 181 3.12 -6.58 -11.90
N ASN A 182 4.43 -6.84 -12.06
CA ASN A 182 4.93 -8.08 -12.62
C ASN A 182 4.89 -9.23 -11.59
N PRO A 183 4.08 -10.28 -11.82
CA PRO A 183 4.00 -11.42 -10.90
C PRO A 183 5.33 -12.18 -10.80
N ALA A 184 6.15 -12.23 -11.84
CA ALA A 184 7.44 -12.92 -11.82
C ALA A 184 8.43 -12.23 -10.86
N GLU A 185 8.45 -10.89 -10.83
CA GLU A 185 9.28 -10.14 -9.89
C GLU A 185 8.81 -10.34 -8.46
N ARG A 186 7.49 -10.34 -8.20
CA ARG A 186 6.95 -10.64 -6.88
C ARG A 186 7.30 -12.04 -6.40
N GLU A 187 7.21 -13.06 -7.26
CA GLU A 187 7.61 -14.43 -6.91
C GLU A 187 9.12 -14.54 -6.70
N HIS A 188 9.93 -13.88 -7.53
CA HIS A 188 11.37 -13.81 -7.34
C HIS A 188 11.75 -13.22 -5.98
N VAL A 189 11.08 -12.15 -5.58
CA VAL A 189 11.28 -11.54 -4.25
C VAL A 189 10.86 -12.50 -3.14
N ARG A 190 9.68 -13.12 -3.22
CA ARG A 190 9.21 -14.08 -2.21
C ARG A 190 10.14 -15.28 -2.03
N PHE A 191 10.72 -15.77 -3.11
CA PHE A 191 11.65 -16.90 -3.06
C PHE A 191 12.97 -16.53 -2.36
N ASN A 192 13.48 -15.33 -2.59
CA ASN A 192 14.77 -14.90 -2.08
C ASN A 192 14.71 -14.17 -0.72
N LEU A 193 13.52 -13.68 -0.34
CA LEU A 193 13.26 -12.94 0.90
C LEU A 193 11.99 -13.51 1.57
N PRO A 194 12.06 -14.74 2.14
CA PRO A 194 10.94 -15.41 2.79
C PRO A 194 10.45 -14.71 4.05
#